data_870447351e745d4229cf73351b04aadd
#
_entry.id   870447351e745d4229cf73351b04aadd
#
_cell.length_a   1.000
_cell.length_b   1.000
_cell.length_c   1.000
_cell.angle_alpha   90.00
_cell.angle_beta   90.00
_cell.angle_gamma   90.00
#
_symmetry.space_group_name_H-M   'P 1'
#
loop_
_entity.id
_entity.type
_entity.pdbx_description
1 polymer ?
#
loop_
_entity_poly.entity_id
_entity_poly.type
_entity_poly.pdbx_seq_one_letter_code
_entity_poly.pdbx_strand_id
1 'polypeptide(L)'
;MKRQTSRAALFLLATLTLISWLGASFLAQRAGELSRGAVIRWEAGGGISPVQLLRAERYAREDGGAAVPTAALWREHREGYVEDGAGRRSTSAAVLELFGDGGEVWPAAFRYGNYPARGDETGCAVDEATADALWGSARVVGQAVLWKGKTYYVRGVMKGSGG
;
A
#
# COMPACT_ATOMS: atom_id res chain seq x y z
N MET A 1 25.06 30.72 45.71
CA MET A 1 24.37 29.50 45.18
C MET A 1 23.31 29.78 44.11
N LYS A 2 22.65 30.93 43.97
CA LYS A 2 21.59 31.18 42.96
C LYS A 2 22.03 31.27 41.47
N ARG A 3 23.29 31.55 41.16
CA ARG A 3 23.76 31.71 39.76
C ARG A 3 24.05 30.36 39.03
N GLN A 4 24.31 29.28 39.74
CA GLN A 4 24.62 27.97 39.13
C GLN A 4 23.38 27.23 38.69
N THR A 5 22.27 27.37 39.42
CA THR A 5 20.96 26.78 39.06
C THR A 5 20.37 27.40 37.80
N SER A 6 20.62 28.70 37.54
CA SER A 6 20.17 29.38 36.32
C SER A 6 20.88 28.86 35.04
N ARG A 7 22.16 28.56 35.13
CA ARG A 7 22.91 28.01 33.97
C ARG A 7 22.50 26.56 33.61
N ALA A 8 22.31 25.71 34.62
CA ALA A 8 21.82 24.37 34.42
C ALA A 8 20.40 24.33 33.81
N ALA A 9 19.51 25.21 34.26
CA ALA A 9 18.16 25.35 33.71
C ALA A 9 18.18 25.85 32.23
N LEU A 10 19.07 26.79 31.90
CA LEU A 10 19.26 27.25 30.51
C LEU A 10 19.81 26.14 29.58
N PHE A 11 20.76 25.33 30.05
CA PHE A 11 21.26 24.19 29.31
C PHE A 11 20.18 23.11 29.08
N LEU A 12 19.37 22.83 30.09
CA LEU A 12 18.25 21.89 29.97
C LEU A 12 17.18 22.38 28.98
N LEU A 13 16.86 23.66 29.00
CA LEU A 13 15.94 24.24 28.04
C LEU A 13 16.50 24.21 26.60
N ALA A 14 17.77 24.53 26.43
CA ALA A 14 18.42 24.51 25.12
C ALA A 14 18.51 23.07 24.54
N THR A 15 18.78 22.05 25.38
CA THR A 15 18.80 20.65 24.94
C THR A 15 17.39 20.14 24.59
N LEU A 16 16.37 20.50 25.36
CA LEU A 16 14.97 20.15 25.06
C LEU A 16 14.49 20.78 23.75
N THR A 17 14.81 22.05 23.50
CA THR A 17 14.46 22.72 22.25
C THR A 17 15.18 22.12 21.06
N LEU A 18 16.46 21.73 21.19
CA LEU A 18 17.23 21.09 20.15
C LEU A 18 16.65 19.69 19.80
N ILE A 19 16.31 18.88 20.80
CA ILE A 19 15.69 17.57 20.61
C ILE A 19 14.32 17.69 19.95
N SER A 20 13.51 18.67 20.37
CA SER A 20 12.21 18.95 19.78
C SER A 20 12.32 19.38 18.32
N TRP A 21 13.31 20.22 17.99
CA TRP A 21 13.55 20.68 16.63
C TRP A 21 14.06 19.56 15.72
N LEU A 22 14.97 18.70 16.20
CA LEU A 22 15.45 17.53 15.47
C LEU A 22 14.31 16.52 15.23
N GLY A 23 13.46 16.28 16.24
CA GLY A 23 12.28 15.41 16.11
C GLY A 23 11.28 15.96 15.09
N ALA A 24 10.98 17.25 15.13
CA ALA A 24 10.09 17.90 14.17
C ALA A 24 10.65 17.87 12.74
N SER A 25 11.96 18.10 12.57
CA SER A 25 12.63 18.05 11.27
C SER A 25 12.61 16.62 10.67
N PHE A 26 12.82 15.60 11.50
CA PHE A 26 12.74 14.20 11.08
C PHE A 26 11.31 13.80 10.66
N LEU A 27 10.30 14.23 11.43
CA LEU A 27 8.89 14.00 11.09
C LEU A 27 8.48 14.76 9.83
N ALA A 28 8.96 15.99 9.65
CA ALA A 28 8.69 16.79 8.45
C ALA A 28 9.33 16.16 7.18
N GLN A 29 10.53 15.61 7.30
CA GLN A 29 11.16 14.87 6.19
C GLN A 29 10.36 13.61 5.83
N ARG A 30 9.93 12.82 6.81
CA ARG A 30 9.08 11.65 6.57
C ARG A 30 7.72 12.02 5.99
N ALA A 31 7.09 13.07 6.49
CA ALA A 31 5.84 13.57 5.93
C ALA A 31 6.01 14.07 4.49
N GLY A 32 7.15 14.72 4.18
CA GLY A 32 7.49 15.14 2.82
C GLY A 32 7.70 13.99 1.83
N GLU A 33 8.22 12.85 2.28
CA GLU A 33 8.32 11.63 1.46
C GLU A 33 6.94 11.00 1.19
N LEU A 34 6.06 11.00 2.19
CA LEU A 34 4.68 10.51 2.06
C LEU A 34 3.79 11.41 1.20
N SER A 35 4.13 12.69 1.05
CA SER A 35 3.32 13.67 0.29
C SER A 35 3.78 13.90 -1.15
N ARG A 36 4.78 13.18 -1.65
CA ARG A 36 5.30 13.32 -3.03
C ARG A 36 4.46 12.62 -4.10
N GLY A 37 3.41 11.92 -3.71
CA GLY A 37 2.48 11.26 -4.62
C GLY A 37 1.35 12.20 -5.05
N ALA A 38 0.95 12.13 -6.32
CA ALA A 38 -0.27 12.74 -6.84
C ALA A 38 -1.29 11.65 -7.17
N VAL A 39 -2.52 11.83 -6.70
CA VAL A 39 -3.64 10.94 -7.03
C VAL A 39 -4.52 11.64 -8.05
N ILE A 40 -4.66 11.00 -9.22
CA ILE A 40 -5.56 11.47 -10.27
C ILE A 40 -6.75 10.50 -10.32
N ARG A 41 -7.95 11.03 -10.09
CA ARG A 41 -9.19 10.25 -10.17
C ARG A 41 -9.91 10.57 -11.47
N TRP A 42 -10.33 9.54 -12.19
CA TRP A 42 -11.19 9.68 -13.37
C TRP A 42 -12.60 9.25 -13.03
N GLU A 43 -13.57 9.93 -13.62
CA GLU A 43 -14.96 9.51 -13.58
C GLU A 43 -15.21 8.31 -14.51
N ALA A 44 -16.37 7.68 -14.38
CA ALA A 44 -16.72 6.51 -15.17
C ALA A 44 -16.58 6.76 -16.68
N GLY A 45 -15.80 5.91 -17.35
CA GLY A 45 -15.53 6.01 -18.78
C GLY A 45 -14.26 6.77 -19.17
N GLY A 46 -13.60 7.46 -18.22
CA GLY A 46 -12.27 8.06 -18.40
C GLY A 46 -11.16 7.19 -17.83
N GLY A 47 -9.92 7.64 -17.99
CA GLY A 47 -8.73 7.02 -17.42
C GLY A 47 -7.79 6.41 -18.44
N ILE A 48 -6.62 5.99 -17.96
CA ILE A 48 -5.60 5.34 -18.77
C ILE A 48 -5.59 3.83 -18.51
N SER A 49 -5.28 3.06 -19.53
CA SER A 49 -5.12 1.60 -19.39
C SER A 49 -3.70 1.25 -18.93
N PRO A 50 -3.48 0.05 -18.38
CA PRO A 50 -2.13 -0.45 -18.05
C PRO A 50 -1.16 -0.38 -19.23
N VAL A 51 -1.63 -0.66 -20.45
CA VAL A 51 -0.81 -0.59 -21.68
C VAL A 51 -0.38 0.84 -22.00
N GLN A 52 -1.28 1.81 -21.81
CA GLN A 52 -0.95 3.23 -22.00
C GLN A 52 0.05 3.72 -20.95
N LEU A 53 -0.09 3.29 -19.69
CA LEU A 53 0.87 3.61 -18.64
C LEU A 53 2.26 3.04 -18.95
N LEU A 54 2.36 1.76 -19.32
CA LEU A 54 3.63 1.13 -19.70
C LEU A 54 4.28 1.82 -20.88
N ARG A 55 3.48 2.27 -21.86
CA ARG A 55 3.97 3.03 -23.01
C ARG A 55 4.53 4.38 -22.61
N ALA A 56 3.81 5.10 -21.73
CA ALA A 56 4.27 6.39 -21.20
C ALA A 56 5.57 6.26 -20.40
N GLU A 57 5.67 5.24 -19.52
CA GLU A 57 6.89 4.94 -18.78
C GLU A 57 8.08 4.63 -19.71
N ARG A 58 7.83 3.90 -20.80
CA ARG A 58 8.87 3.61 -21.79
C ARG A 58 9.38 4.88 -22.47
N TYR A 59 8.48 5.71 -22.98
CA TYR A 59 8.85 6.98 -23.61
C TYR A 59 9.64 7.89 -22.65
N ALA A 60 9.19 8.00 -21.41
CA ALA A 60 9.88 8.82 -20.42
C ALA A 60 11.31 8.33 -20.10
N ARG A 61 11.58 7.01 -20.21
CA ARG A 61 12.94 6.45 -20.06
C ARG A 61 13.82 6.68 -21.30
N GLU A 62 13.23 6.59 -22.48
CA GLU A 62 13.94 6.77 -23.77
C GLU A 62 14.37 8.24 -23.97
N ASP A 63 13.58 9.19 -23.49
CA ASP A 63 13.84 10.64 -23.61
C ASP A 63 14.97 11.15 -22.68
N GLY A 64 15.61 10.28 -21.90
CA GLY A 64 16.77 10.61 -21.06
C GLY A 64 16.50 11.67 -20.00
N GLY A 65 15.25 11.98 -19.74
CA GLY A 65 14.79 12.96 -18.76
C GLY A 65 14.90 12.48 -17.31
N ALA A 66 14.52 13.35 -16.40
CA ALA A 66 14.48 13.12 -14.95
C ALA A 66 13.83 11.77 -14.58
N ALA A 67 14.12 11.29 -13.38
CA ALA A 67 13.61 10.02 -12.85
C ALA A 67 12.12 9.83 -13.21
N VAL A 68 11.82 8.73 -13.93
CA VAL A 68 10.44 8.38 -14.26
C VAL A 68 9.68 8.12 -12.95
N PRO A 69 8.62 8.86 -12.64
CA PRO A 69 7.88 8.63 -11.42
C PRO A 69 7.27 7.22 -11.44
N THR A 70 7.31 6.53 -10.31
CA THR A 70 6.58 5.29 -10.13
C THR A 70 5.09 5.60 -10.19
N ALA A 71 4.35 4.84 -10.97
CA ALA A 71 2.91 5.03 -11.12
C ALA A 71 2.16 3.72 -10.91
N ALA A 72 1.01 3.80 -10.28
CA ALA A 72 0.09 2.68 -10.12
C ALA A 72 -1.32 3.10 -10.55
N LEU A 73 -2.03 2.15 -11.16
CA LEU A 73 -3.44 2.31 -11.51
C LEU A 73 -4.26 1.38 -10.64
N TRP A 74 -5.41 1.86 -10.16
CA TRP A 74 -6.30 1.01 -9.39
C TRP A 74 -7.77 1.31 -9.67
N ARG A 75 -8.60 0.29 -9.42
CA ARG A 75 -10.05 0.38 -9.45
C ARG A 75 -10.63 -0.32 -8.24
N GLU A 76 -11.47 0.37 -7.50
CA GLU A 76 -12.16 -0.16 -6.33
C GLU A 76 -13.52 -0.74 -6.71
N HIS A 77 -13.80 -1.95 -6.25
CA HIS A 77 -15.10 -2.62 -6.28
C HIS A 77 -15.54 -2.83 -4.83
N ARG A 78 -16.44 -1.98 -4.35
CA ARG A 78 -16.86 -1.96 -2.94
C ARG A 78 -17.65 -3.20 -2.53
N GLU A 79 -18.35 -3.80 -3.48
CA GLU A 79 -19.20 -4.99 -3.28
C GLU A 79 -18.71 -6.07 -4.24
N GLY A 80 -17.70 -6.82 -3.82
CA GLY A 80 -17.18 -7.97 -4.54
C GLY A 80 -17.56 -9.26 -3.85
N TYR A 81 -17.84 -10.32 -4.63
CA TYR A 81 -17.99 -11.68 -4.13
C TYR A 81 -16.72 -12.45 -4.54
N VAL A 82 -16.08 -13.05 -3.55
CA VAL A 82 -14.89 -13.89 -3.75
C VAL A 82 -15.16 -15.28 -3.20
N GLU A 83 -14.62 -16.30 -3.87
CA GLU A 83 -14.82 -17.69 -3.52
C GLU A 83 -13.47 -18.39 -3.33
N ASP A 84 -13.42 -19.46 -2.55
CA ASP A 84 -12.26 -20.35 -2.52
C ASP A 84 -12.09 -21.03 -3.89
N GLY A 85 -10.87 -21.47 -4.21
CA GLY A 85 -10.58 -22.07 -5.52
C GLY A 85 -11.41 -23.29 -5.89
N ALA A 86 -12.11 -23.90 -4.93
CA ALA A 86 -13.01 -25.02 -5.13
C ALA A 86 -14.50 -24.60 -5.18
N GLY A 87 -14.81 -23.31 -4.99
CA GLY A 87 -16.17 -22.78 -4.98
C GLY A 87 -17.02 -23.27 -3.80
N ARG A 88 -16.40 -23.75 -2.72
CA ARG A 88 -17.12 -24.30 -1.56
C ARG A 88 -17.49 -23.28 -0.51
N ARG A 89 -16.70 -22.21 -0.43
CA ARG A 89 -16.92 -21.08 0.48
C ARG A 89 -16.83 -19.78 -0.27
N SER A 90 -17.65 -18.85 0.09
CA SER A 90 -17.65 -17.50 -0.48
C SER A 90 -17.82 -16.45 0.61
N THR A 91 -17.33 -15.26 0.34
CA THR A 91 -17.53 -14.10 1.21
C THR A 91 -17.63 -12.82 0.40
N SER A 92 -18.28 -11.82 0.97
CA SER A 92 -18.27 -10.46 0.42
C SER A 92 -16.99 -9.76 0.84
N ALA A 93 -16.34 -9.10 -0.10
CA ALA A 93 -15.12 -8.34 0.13
C ALA A 93 -15.07 -7.10 -0.76
N ALA A 94 -14.45 -6.03 -0.28
CA ALA A 94 -14.03 -4.95 -1.15
C ALA A 94 -12.82 -5.42 -1.96
N VAL A 95 -12.89 -5.30 -3.27
CA VAL A 95 -11.82 -5.75 -4.18
C VAL A 95 -11.16 -4.54 -4.83
N LEU A 96 -9.85 -4.46 -4.72
CA LEU A 96 -9.02 -3.48 -5.37
C LEU A 96 -8.28 -4.14 -6.54
N GLU A 97 -8.69 -3.84 -7.77
CA GLU A 97 -7.88 -4.17 -8.95
C GLU A 97 -6.70 -3.21 -9.03
N LEU A 98 -5.50 -3.74 -9.08
CA LEU A 98 -4.28 -2.95 -9.03
C LEU A 98 -3.34 -3.31 -10.18
N PHE A 99 -2.75 -2.30 -10.79
CA PHE A 99 -1.62 -2.41 -11.70
C PHE A 99 -0.50 -1.48 -11.23
N GLY A 100 0.63 -2.03 -10.85
CA GLY A 100 1.76 -1.29 -10.28
C GLY A 100 2.18 -1.82 -8.90
N ASP A 101 2.74 -0.95 -8.07
CA ASP A 101 3.16 -1.30 -6.71
C ASP A 101 1.98 -1.17 -5.73
N GLY A 102 1.59 -2.29 -5.12
CA GLY A 102 0.50 -2.31 -4.15
C GLY A 102 0.79 -1.52 -2.89
N GLY A 103 2.05 -1.47 -2.48
CA GLY A 103 2.48 -0.74 -1.28
C GLY A 103 2.33 0.77 -1.41
N GLU A 104 2.41 1.31 -2.62
CA GLU A 104 2.19 2.74 -2.88
C GLU A 104 0.71 3.13 -2.84
N VAL A 105 -0.17 2.23 -3.28
CA VAL A 105 -1.62 2.48 -3.33
C VAL A 105 -2.29 2.21 -1.98
N TRP A 106 -1.91 1.13 -1.34
CA TRP A 106 -2.48 0.68 -0.08
C TRP A 106 -1.39 0.16 0.85
N PRO A 107 -0.70 1.03 1.61
CA PRO A 107 0.31 0.61 2.56
C PRO A 107 -0.31 -0.31 3.63
N ALA A 108 0.02 -1.60 3.59
CA ALA A 108 -0.47 -2.58 4.53
C ALA A 108 0.68 -3.37 5.17
N ALA A 109 0.50 -3.75 6.45
CA ALA A 109 1.37 -4.71 7.08
C ALA A 109 0.91 -6.13 6.73
N PHE A 110 1.85 -7.01 6.39
CA PHE A 110 1.55 -8.41 6.07
C PHE A 110 1.81 -9.31 7.27
N ARG A 111 0.94 -10.30 7.45
CA ARG A 111 1.16 -11.40 8.40
C ARG A 111 1.94 -12.52 7.72
N TYR A 112 1.63 -12.80 6.47
CA TYR A 112 2.29 -13.80 5.63
C TYR A 112 2.43 -13.26 4.21
N GLY A 113 3.56 -13.57 3.57
CA GLY A 113 3.82 -13.15 2.19
C GLY A 113 3.95 -11.66 2.00
N ASN A 114 3.57 -11.18 0.81
CA ASN A 114 3.68 -9.78 0.41
C ASN A 114 2.65 -9.46 -0.69
N TYR A 115 2.63 -8.23 -1.20
CA TYR A 115 1.91 -7.90 -2.42
C TYR A 115 2.36 -8.79 -3.59
N PRO A 116 1.47 -9.08 -4.55
CA PRO A 116 1.87 -9.63 -5.84
C PRO A 116 2.97 -8.76 -6.47
N ALA A 117 3.94 -9.40 -7.11
CA ALA A 117 4.97 -8.67 -7.84
C ALA A 117 4.34 -7.89 -9.01
N ARG A 118 4.96 -6.77 -9.38
CA ARG A 118 4.54 -6.01 -10.56
C ARG A 118 4.55 -6.92 -11.79
N GLY A 119 3.40 -7.06 -12.47
CA GLY A 119 3.22 -7.95 -13.60
C GLY A 119 2.73 -9.37 -13.24
N ASP A 120 2.52 -9.69 -11.97
CA ASP A 120 1.82 -10.92 -11.58
C ASP A 120 0.30 -10.72 -11.77
N GLU A 121 -0.19 -11.05 -12.97
CA GLU A 121 -1.60 -10.87 -13.36
C GLU A 121 -2.57 -11.84 -12.64
N THR A 122 -2.04 -12.82 -11.95
CA THR A 122 -2.81 -13.84 -11.23
C THR A 122 -2.59 -13.79 -9.72
N GLY A 123 -1.73 -12.91 -9.24
CA GLY A 123 -1.50 -12.74 -7.82
C GLY A 123 -2.59 -11.89 -7.16
N CYS A 124 -2.90 -12.20 -5.91
CA CYS A 124 -3.72 -11.35 -5.05
C CYS A 124 -3.17 -11.30 -3.62
N ALA A 125 -3.54 -10.27 -2.90
CA ALA A 125 -3.39 -10.21 -1.45
C ALA A 125 -4.79 -10.16 -0.83
N VAL A 126 -4.99 -10.85 0.28
CA VAL A 126 -6.25 -10.88 1.02
C VAL A 126 -6.02 -10.38 2.44
N ASP A 127 -7.04 -9.86 3.09
CA ASP A 127 -6.99 -9.56 4.52
C ASP A 127 -7.24 -10.82 5.36
N GLU A 128 -6.94 -10.75 6.66
CA GLU A 128 -7.13 -11.87 7.59
C GLU A 128 -8.60 -12.29 7.67
N ALA A 129 -9.54 -11.36 7.60
CA ALA A 129 -10.98 -11.66 7.70
C ALA A 129 -11.45 -12.47 6.48
N THR A 130 -11.07 -12.07 5.29
CA THR A 130 -11.33 -12.82 4.05
C THR A 130 -10.66 -14.19 4.07
N ALA A 131 -9.40 -14.27 4.53
CA ALA A 131 -8.69 -15.54 4.65
C ALA A 131 -9.38 -16.50 5.62
N ASP A 132 -9.83 -16.00 6.76
CA ASP A 132 -10.56 -16.81 7.75
C ASP A 132 -11.92 -17.26 7.21
N ALA A 133 -12.67 -16.37 6.57
CA ALA A 133 -13.96 -16.71 5.99
C ALA A 133 -13.87 -17.79 4.91
N LEU A 134 -12.85 -17.74 4.03
CA LEU A 134 -12.70 -18.69 2.94
C LEU A 134 -12.04 -20.01 3.37
N TRP A 135 -11.07 -19.98 4.28
CA TRP A 135 -10.28 -21.19 4.61
C TRP A 135 -10.23 -21.50 6.11
N GLY A 136 -10.73 -20.62 7.00
CA GLY A 136 -10.63 -20.79 8.44
C GLY A 136 -9.20 -20.63 8.97
N SER A 137 -8.33 -19.95 8.23
CA SER A 137 -6.91 -19.80 8.56
C SER A 137 -6.31 -18.60 7.85
N ALA A 138 -5.35 -17.94 8.48
CA ALA A 138 -4.53 -16.92 7.82
C ALA A 138 -3.33 -17.49 7.04
N ARG A 139 -3.01 -18.79 7.14
CA ARG A 139 -1.91 -19.43 6.40
C ARG A 139 -2.38 -19.94 5.06
N VAL A 140 -2.67 -19.01 4.14
CA VAL A 140 -3.33 -19.31 2.85
C VAL A 140 -2.52 -18.86 1.63
N VAL A 141 -1.27 -18.49 1.80
CA VAL A 141 -0.38 -18.17 0.68
C VAL A 141 -0.30 -19.35 -0.28
N GLY A 142 -0.53 -19.09 -1.57
CA GLY A 142 -0.61 -20.11 -2.62
C GLY A 142 -2.01 -20.68 -2.86
N GLN A 143 -3.00 -20.42 -2.01
CA GLN A 143 -4.38 -20.85 -2.22
C GLN A 143 -5.02 -20.09 -3.39
N ALA A 144 -5.94 -20.76 -4.09
CA ALA A 144 -6.68 -20.16 -5.20
C ALA A 144 -7.92 -19.42 -4.72
N VAL A 145 -8.16 -18.26 -5.29
CA VAL A 145 -9.36 -17.41 -5.10
C VAL A 145 -10.03 -17.23 -6.45
N LEU A 146 -11.33 -17.39 -6.50
CA LEU A 146 -12.15 -17.09 -7.67
C LEU A 146 -12.80 -15.71 -7.49
N TRP A 147 -12.65 -14.85 -8.48
CA TRP A 147 -13.32 -13.56 -8.55
C TRP A 147 -13.74 -13.25 -9.99
N LYS A 148 -15.01 -12.96 -10.20
CA LYS A 148 -15.60 -12.73 -11.54
C LYS A 148 -15.26 -13.84 -12.56
N GLY A 149 -15.21 -15.09 -12.10
CA GLY A 149 -14.87 -16.25 -12.95
C GLY A 149 -13.39 -16.40 -13.32
N LYS A 150 -12.51 -15.54 -12.78
CA LYS A 150 -11.06 -15.64 -12.96
C LYS A 150 -10.41 -16.16 -11.68
N THR A 151 -9.43 -17.05 -11.82
CA THR A 151 -8.66 -17.59 -10.70
C THR A 151 -7.45 -16.72 -10.41
N TYR A 152 -7.26 -16.40 -9.14
CA TYR A 152 -6.10 -15.70 -8.59
C TYR A 152 -5.46 -16.57 -7.52
N TYR A 153 -4.19 -16.30 -7.20
CA TYR A 153 -3.45 -17.02 -6.16
C TYR A 153 -2.99 -16.05 -5.08
N VAL A 154 -3.24 -16.40 -3.84
CA VAL A 154 -2.85 -15.58 -2.69
C VAL A 154 -1.33 -15.50 -2.60
N ARG A 155 -0.78 -14.30 -2.67
CA ARG A 155 0.65 -13.98 -2.48
C ARG A 155 0.93 -13.44 -1.08
N GLY A 156 -0.05 -12.86 -0.45
CA GLY A 156 0.07 -12.33 0.89
C GLY A 156 -1.24 -12.22 1.63
N VAL A 157 -1.12 -12.22 2.95
CA VAL A 157 -2.23 -11.99 3.88
C VAL A 157 -1.92 -10.74 4.70
N MET A 158 -2.71 -9.70 4.50
CA MET A 158 -2.60 -8.44 5.19
C MET A 158 -3.17 -8.57 6.60
N LYS A 159 -2.48 -7.95 7.56
CA LYS A 159 -3.04 -7.82 8.92
C LYS A 159 -4.32 -7.00 8.84
N GLY A 160 -5.35 -7.47 9.55
CA GLY A 160 -6.55 -6.68 9.74
C GLY A 160 -6.15 -5.31 10.31
N SER A 161 -6.68 -4.22 9.76
CA SER A 161 -6.61 -2.92 10.42
C SER A 161 -7.39 -3.07 11.73
N GLY A 162 -6.66 -3.25 12.84
CA GLY A 162 -7.29 -3.20 14.15
C GLY A 162 -8.00 -1.86 14.28
N GLY A 163 -9.32 -1.92 14.38
CA GLY A 163 -10.15 -0.79 14.73
C GLY A 163 -9.85 -0.34 16.15
#